data_f325e06dcedc6e10dfcd3c1210882cab
#
_entry.id   f325e06dcedc6e10dfcd3c1210882cab
#
_cell.length_a   1.000
_cell.length_b   1.000
_cell.length_c   1.000
_cell.angle_alpha   90.00
_cell.angle_beta   90.00
_cell.angle_gamma   90.00
#
_symmetry.space_group_name_H-M   'P 1'
#
loop_
_entity.id
_entity.type
_entity.pdbx_description
1 polymer ?
#
loop_
_entity_poly.entity_id
_entity_poly.type
_entity_poly.pdbx_seq_one_letter_code
_entity_poly.pdbx_strand_id
1 'polypeptide(L)'
;MMEFTCNICGKRNRTASRELGREEASCAECGSSVRMRGLLRALSNEIFGMSLTLPEFPRVKSLRGLGLSDSPQYADQLALKFDYRNTFHDREPILDLGDPPGLELGTYDFIVSSEVFEHVSPPASNAFENAFRLLKPAGVLVLTAPYSIGGDTKEHFTGLREFGLAQVGDRVLLVNRTARGEIEVHDNLVFHFGASGPALEMREFSESGLRNELTRAGFGEVRIYSDSFPAFGVVSSESWSLPIASRKGAFRFSREATRDVIEQWARCQKNCREWAGSLWVRLGSKLGFVDLTPLLERQQNIVHKR
;
A
#
# COMPACT_ATOMS: atom_id res chain seq x y z
N MET A 1 0.40 3.41 28.80
CA MET A 1 1.53 3.74 27.91
C MET A 1 1.84 2.50 27.10
N MET A 2 1.94 2.64 25.80
CA MET A 2 2.29 1.57 24.87
C MET A 2 3.66 1.89 24.24
N GLU A 3 4.52 0.89 24.15
CA GLU A 3 5.81 1.00 23.48
C GLU A 3 5.77 0.24 22.16
N PHE A 4 6.30 0.85 21.11
CA PHE A 4 6.35 0.23 19.79
C PHE A 4 7.56 0.71 18.98
N THR A 5 7.95 -0.06 17.99
CA THR A 5 8.92 0.35 16.97
C THR A 5 8.16 0.77 15.71
N CYS A 6 8.32 2.02 15.29
CA CYS A 6 7.72 2.49 14.04
C CYS A 6 8.28 1.70 12.86
N ASN A 7 7.44 0.98 12.13
CA ASN A 7 7.91 0.18 10.99
C ASN A 7 8.26 1.03 9.75
N ILE A 8 8.01 2.34 9.78
CA ILE A 8 8.40 3.25 8.70
C ILE A 8 9.82 3.78 8.94
N CYS A 9 10.12 4.37 10.10
CA CYS A 9 11.44 4.96 10.37
C CYS A 9 12.36 4.11 11.27
N GLY A 10 11.87 3.03 11.86
CA GLY A 10 12.63 2.15 12.75
C GLY A 10 12.83 2.67 14.18
N LYS A 11 12.30 3.84 14.53
CA LYS A 11 12.48 4.43 15.86
C LYS A 11 11.51 3.86 16.89
N ARG A 12 12.01 3.71 18.11
CA ARG A 12 11.17 3.34 19.27
C ARG A 12 10.34 4.53 19.72
N ASN A 13 9.09 4.25 20.03
CA ASN A 13 8.10 5.23 20.48
C ASN A 13 7.46 4.76 21.79
N ARG A 14 6.99 5.73 22.56
CA ARG A 14 6.21 5.51 23.77
C ARG A 14 5.08 6.52 23.78
N THR A 15 3.84 6.06 23.71
CA THR A 15 2.65 6.93 23.63
C THR A 15 1.50 6.38 24.45
N ALA A 16 0.50 7.21 24.74
CA ALA A 16 -0.73 6.72 25.34
C ALA A 16 -1.54 5.94 24.30
N SER A 17 -2.22 4.87 24.72
CA SER A 17 -3.00 4.05 23.78
C SER A 17 -4.09 4.86 23.04
N ARG A 18 -4.69 5.88 23.69
CA ARG A 18 -5.67 6.80 23.10
C ARG A 18 -5.12 7.69 21.98
N GLU A 19 -3.79 7.82 21.88
CA GLU A 19 -3.10 8.62 20.86
C GLU A 19 -2.74 7.77 19.62
N LEU A 20 -3.19 6.53 19.58
CA LEU A 20 -3.02 5.61 18.45
C LEU A 20 -4.30 5.55 17.60
N GLY A 21 -4.88 6.69 17.30
CA GLY A 21 -5.95 6.80 16.31
C GLY A 21 -5.45 6.48 14.90
N ARG A 22 -6.36 6.06 14.05
CA ARG A 22 -6.05 5.63 12.67
C ARG A 22 -5.24 6.69 11.91
N GLU A 23 -5.62 7.96 12.00
CA GLU A 23 -4.98 9.08 11.29
C GLU A 23 -4.01 9.90 12.16
N GLU A 24 -3.98 9.63 13.48
CA GLU A 24 -3.14 10.38 14.39
C GLU A 24 -1.65 10.21 14.10
N ALA A 25 -0.92 11.33 14.01
CA ALA A 25 0.53 11.36 13.88
C ALA A 25 1.19 10.88 15.17
N SER A 26 1.31 9.58 15.36
CA SER A 26 1.69 8.96 16.62
C SER A 26 3.14 8.50 16.70
N CYS A 27 3.92 8.58 15.61
CA CYS A 27 5.37 8.42 15.65
C CYS A 27 6.03 9.78 15.86
N ALA A 28 6.75 9.95 16.96
CA ALA A 28 7.43 11.21 17.30
C ALA A 28 8.53 11.62 16.30
N GLU A 29 9.11 10.68 15.58
CA GLU A 29 10.19 10.94 14.62
C GLU A 29 9.68 11.28 13.22
N CYS A 30 8.83 10.41 12.64
CA CYS A 30 8.38 10.58 11.24
C CYS A 30 6.92 11.01 11.10
N GLY A 31 6.19 11.18 12.20
CA GLY A 31 4.78 11.58 12.18
C GLY A 31 3.83 10.52 11.58
N SER A 32 4.26 9.27 11.40
CA SER A 32 3.40 8.25 10.81
C SER A 32 2.21 7.89 11.68
N SER A 33 1.07 7.68 11.04
CA SER A 33 -0.18 7.22 11.66
C SER A 33 -0.25 5.68 11.74
N VAL A 34 -1.27 5.18 12.45
CA VAL A 34 -1.59 3.74 12.49
C VAL A 34 -1.91 3.21 11.08
N ARG A 35 -2.67 3.97 10.28
CA ARG A 35 -2.98 3.63 8.89
C ARG A 35 -1.74 3.39 8.05
N MET A 36 -0.80 4.33 8.06
CA MET A 36 0.45 4.20 7.31
C MET A 36 1.25 2.98 7.75
N ARG A 37 1.37 2.76 9.07
CA ARG A 37 2.09 1.60 9.61
C ARG A 37 1.40 0.28 9.27
N GLY A 38 0.07 0.24 9.32
CA GLY A 38 -0.74 -0.91 8.92
C GLY A 38 -0.55 -1.26 7.43
N LEU A 39 -0.61 -0.25 6.55
CA LEU A 39 -0.40 -0.39 5.10
C LEU A 39 0.99 -0.97 4.82
N LEU A 40 2.04 -0.42 5.41
CA LEU A 40 3.42 -0.89 5.21
C LEU A 40 3.67 -2.26 5.83
N ARG A 41 2.98 -2.62 6.93
CA ARG A 41 2.99 -3.99 7.46
C ARG A 41 2.35 -4.96 6.47
N ALA A 42 1.21 -4.60 5.89
CA ALA A 42 0.55 -5.42 4.86
C ALA A 42 1.49 -5.62 3.66
N LEU A 43 2.09 -4.55 3.12
CA LEU A 43 3.08 -4.64 2.04
C LEU A 43 4.24 -5.57 2.40
N SER A 44 4.81 -5.43 3.60
CA SER A 44 5.89 -6.29 4.09
C SER A 44 5.51 -7.76 4.09
N ASN A 45 4.32 -8.08 4.60
CA ASN A 45 3.84 -9.46 4.65
C ASN A 45 3.57 -10.02 3.26
N GLU A 46 3.04 -9.21 2.34
CA GLU A 46 2.75 -9.66 0.98
C GLU A 46 4.01 -9.93 0.17
N ILE A 47 5.04 -9.08 0.30
CA ILE A 47 6.31 -9.25 -0.43
C ILE A 47 7.22 -10.26 0.26
N PHE A 48 7.45 -10.14 1.57
CA PHE A 48 8.47 -10.93 2.28
C PHE A 48 7.88 -12.06 3.13
N GLY A 49 6.56 -12.13 3.27
CA GLY A 49 5.89 -13.12 4.13
C GLY A 49 6.13 -12.90 5.62
N MET A 50 6.60 -11.73 6.02
CA MET A 50 6.85 -11.36 7.43
C MET A 50 6.74 -9.85 7.63
N SER A 51 6.47 -9.44 8.88
CA SER A 51 6.41 -8.03 9.26
C SER A 51 7.83 -7.51 9.54
N LEU A 52 8.34 -6.68 8.63
CA LEU A 52 9.62 -5.98 8.72
C LEU A 52 9.40 -4.49 8.88
N THR A 53 10.36 -3.77 9.45
CA THR A 53 10.43 -2.31 9.33
C THR A 53 11.03 -1.93 7.97
N LEU A 54 10.67 -0.77 7.40
CA LEU A 54 11.24 -0.30 6.13
C LEU A 54 12.78 -0.23 6.13
N PRO A 55 13.45 0.21 7.21
CA PRO A 55 14.91 0.11 7.31
C PRO A 55 15.45 -1.31 7.10
N GLU A 56 14.72 -2.34 7.55
CA GLU A 56 15.10 -3.75 7.40
C GLU A 56 14.81 -4.32 6.02
N PHE A 57 13.98 -3.67 5.21
CA PHE A 57 13.70 -4.16 3.85
C PHE A 57 14.99 -4.33 3.07
N PRO A 58 15.19 -5.46 2.39
CA PRO A 58 16.30 -5.62 1.47
C PRO A 58 16.16 -4.60 0.33
N ARG A 59 17.30 -4.18 -0.20
CA ARG A 59 17.35 -3.32 -1.39
C ARG A 59 17.26 -4.17 -2.64
N VAL A 60 16.08 -4.24 -3.25
CA VAL A 60 15.78 -5.10 -4.40
C VAL A 60 15.31 -4.21 -5.56
N LYS A 61 16.26 -3.60 -6.28
CA LYS A 61 15.98 -2.66 -7.37
C LYS A 61 15.37 -3.33 -8.62
N SER A 62 15.41 -4.64 -8.70
CA SER A 62 14.70 -5.43 -9.72
C SER A 62 13.20 -5.62 -9.43
N LEU A 63 12.71 -5.27 -8.24
CA LEU A 63 11.29 -5.14 -7.96
C LEU A 63 10.80 -3.74 -8.31
N ARG A 64 9.80 -3.66 -9.17
CA ARG A 64 9.17 -2.41 -9.58
C ARG A 64 7.89 -2.16 -8.78
N GLY A 65 7.85 -1.06 -8.08
CA GLY A 65 6.70 -0.61 -7.30
C GLY A 65 6.08 0.67 -7.86
N LEU A 66 4.77 0.79 -7.74
CA LEU A 66 4.01 1.98 -8.08
C LEU A 66 3.32 2.50 -6.83
N GLY A 67 3.46 3.79 -6.56
CA GLY A 67 2.70 4.52 -5.54
C GLY A 67 1.65 5.41 -6.18
N LEU A 68 0.51 5.50 -5.54
CA LEU A 68 -0.61 6.35 -5.95
C LEU A 68 -0.81 7.44 -4.89
N SER A 69 -0.20 8.60 -5.11
CA SER A 69 -0.21 9.77 -4.22
C SER A 69 0.27 9.45 -2.79
N ASP A 70 1.23 8.55 -2.67
CA ASP A 70 1.72 8.08 -1.38
C ASP A 70 2.47 9.16 -0.60
N SER A 71 2.33 9.12 0.73
CA SER A 71 3.02 10.05 1.63
C SER A 71 4.54 9.92 1.52
N PRO A 72 5.29 11.04 1.44
CA PRO A 72 6.75 11.03 1.36
C PRO A 72 7.41 10.34 2.57
N GLN A 73 6.72 10.27 3.72
CA GLN A 73 7.19 9.58 4.92
C GLN A 73 7.62 8.14 4.68
N TYR A 74 6.96 7.43 3.75
CA TYR A 74 7.31 6.06 3.37
C TYR A 74 7.67 5.90 1.89
N ALA A 75 7.15 6.74 1.00
CA ALA A 75 7.42 6.66 -0.43
C ALA A 75 8.92 6.81 -0.74
N ASP A 76 9.59 7.78 -0.10
CA ASP A 76 11.02 8.01 -0.26
C ASP A 76 11.84 6.80 0.23
N GLN A 77 11.41 6.18 1.33
CA GLN A 77 12.04 4.98 1.85
C GLN A 77 11.84 3.77 0.91
N LEU A 78 10.64 3.61 0.34
CA LEU A 78 10.37 2.59 -0.67
C LEU A 78 11.24 2.80 -1.92
N ALA A 79 11.41 4.04 -2.37
CA ALA A 79 12.27 4.39 -3.49
C ALA A 79 13.75 4.07 -3.22
N LEU A 80 14.23 4.10 -1.98
CA LEU A 80 15.57 3.64 -1.63
C LEU A 80 15.73 2.11 -1.76
N LYS A 81 14.66 1.35 -1.54
CA LYS A 81 14.66 -0.12 -1.52
C LYS A 81 14.39 -0.77 -2.87
N PHE A 82 13.46 -0.20 -3.63
CA PHE A 82 12.90 -0.74 -4.87
C PHE A 82 13.08 0.23 -6.05
N ASP A 83 12.82 -0.21 -7.27
CA ASP A 83 12.49 0.66 -8.40
C ASP A 83 11.06 1.15 -8.22
N TYR A 84 10.89 2.14 -7.33
CA TYR A 84 9.60 2.64 -6.88
C TYR A 84 9.32 4.02 -7.45
N ARG A 85 8.19 4.15 -8.14
CA ARG A 85 7.70 5.40 -8.71
C ARG A 85 6.42 5.82 -7.99
N ASN A 86 6.48 6.91 -7.23
CA ASN A 86 5.27 7.53 -6.67
C ASN A 86 4.67 8.46 -7.71
N THR A 87 3.38 8.26 -8.06
CA THR A 87 2.65 9.05 -9.05
C THR A 87 1.53 9.83 -8.38
N PHE A 88 1.06 10.87 -9.04
CA PHE A 88 0.04 11.78 -8.52
C PHE A 88 -1.03 12.03 -9.59
N HIS A 89 -2.22 12.44 -9.17
CA HIS A 89 -3.28 12.80 -10.09
C HIS A 89 -3.07 14.20 -10.69
N ASP A 90 -2.50 15.12 -9.93
CA ASP A 90 -2.45 16.56 -10.18
C ASP A 90 -1.05 17.14 -10.49
N ARG A 91 -0.01 16.34 -10.34
CA ARG A 91 1.40 16.75 -10.56
C ARG A 91 2.27 15.62 -11.06
N GLU A 92 3.39 15.98 -11.68
CA GLU A 92 4.36 14.98 -12.17
C GLU A 92 5.02 14.14 -11.06
N PRO A 93 5.19 12.85 -11.29
CA PRO A 93 4.73 12.09 -12.46
C PRO A 93 3.22 11.82 -12.38
N ILE A 94 2.49 12.24 -13.42
CA ILE A 94 1.02 12.15 -13.46
C ILE A 94 0.57 10.72 -13.77
N LEU A 95 -0.43 10.25 -13.03
CA LEU A 95 -1.20 9.04 -13.34
C LEU A 95 -2.64 9.22 -12.85
N ASP A 96 -3.59 9.31 -13.77
CA ASP A 96 -5.00 9.13 -13.46
C ASP A 96 -5.33 7.63 -13.53
N LEU A 97 -5.63 7.02 -12.39
CA LEU A 97 -5.95 5.59 -12.33
C LEU A 97 -7.29 5.25 -13.01
N GLY A 98 -8.20 6.23 -13.11
CA GLY A 98 -9.49 6.07 -13.79
C GLY A 98 -9.35 5.99 -15.32
N ASP A 99 -8.41 6.75 -15.89
CA ASP A 99 -8.12 6.79 -17.33
C ASP A 99 -6.63 7.02 -17.59
N PRO A 100 -5.77 6.05 -17.32
CA PRO A 100 -4.33 6.24 -17.41
C PRO A 100 -3.86 6.29 -18.87
N PRO A 101 -3.24 7.39 -19.30
CA PRO A 101 -2.67 7.46 -20.63
C PRO A 101 -1.45 6.53 -20.74
N GLY A 102 -1.39 5.72 -21.79
CA GLY A 102 -0.22 4.90 -22.12
C GLY A 102 0.14 3.87 -21.05
N LEU A 103 -0.84 3.09 -20.60
CA LEU A 103 -0.67 2.03 -19.59
C LEU A 103 0.54 1.15 -19.85
N GLU A 104 1.50 1.16 -18.92
CA GLU A 104 2.61 0.19 -18.84
C GLU A 104 2.11 -1.16 -18.30
N LEU A 105 1.34 -1.91 -19.12
CA LEU A 105 0.70 -3.16 -18.71
C LEU A 105 1.69 -4.21 -18.21
N GLY A 106 1.34 -4.88 -17.12
CA GLY A 106 2.11 -6.00 -16.59
C GLY A 106 3.53 -5.60 -16.14
N THR A 107 3.71 -4.39 -15.64
CA THR A 107 5.01 -3.80 -15.37
C THR A 107 5.41 -3.87 -13.91
N TYR A 108 4.44 -3.71 -12.99
CA TYR A 108 4.72 -3.55 -11.57
C TYR A 108 4.57 -4.84 -10.79
N ASP A 109 5.50 -5.08 -9.87
CA ASP A 109 5.45 -6.21 -8.94
C ASP A 109 4.49 -5.91 -7.79
N PHE A 110 4.35 -4.64 -7.40
CA PHE A 110 3.39 -4.21 -6.40
C PHE A 110 2.90 -2.78 -6.65
N ILE A 111 1.69 -2.50 -6.18
CA ILE A 111 1.09 -1.17 -6.14
C ILE A 111 0.74 -0.86 -4.69
N VAL A 112 1.05 0.35 -4.23
CA VAL A 112 0.62 0.91 -2.93
C VAL A 112 -0.34 2.05 -3.19
N SER A 113 -1.44 2.07 -2.45
CA SER A 113 -2.45 3.11 -2.54
C SER A 113 -3.03 3.41 -1.16
N SER A 114 -3.05 4.66 -0.79
CA SER A 114 -3.55 5.09 0.51
C SER A 114 -4.57 6.19 0.34
N GLU A 115 -5.85 5.89 0.55
CA GLU A 115 -6.97 6.84 0.44
C GLU A 115 -7.00 7.51 -0.95
N VAL A 116 -7.17 6.71 -2.01
CA VAL A 116 -7.21 7.19 -3.41
C VAL A 116 -8.45 6.71 -4.16
N PHE A 117 -8.85 5.45 -4.00
CA PHE A 117 -9.88 4.83 -4.82
C PHE A 117 -11.26 5.47 -4.63
N GLU A 118 -11.52 6.04 -3.45
CA GLU A 118 -12.74 6.79 -3.14
C GLU A 118 -12.85 8.11 -3.92
N HIS A 119 -11.73 8.63 -4.44
CA HIS A 119 -11.66 9.89 -5.19
C HIS A 119 -11.67 9.70 -6.70
N VAL A 120 -11.48 8.47 -7.19
CA VAL A 120 -11.45 8.21 -8.63
C VAL A 120 -12.83 8.45 -9.23
N SER A 121 -12.85 9.17 -10.35
CA SER A 121 -14.08 9.46 -11.09
C SER A 121 -14.85 8.18 -11.47
N PRO A 122 -16.19 8.21 -11.47
CA PRO A 122 -16.98 7.07 -11.89
C PRO A 122 -16.73 6.65 -13.37
N PRO A 123 -16.80 5.36 -13.71
CA PRO A 123 -17.09 4.25 -12.79
C PRO A 123 -15.86 3.78 -12.00
N ALA A 124 -16.06 3.45 -10.71
CA ALA A 124 -15.00 2.98 -9.84
C ALA A 124 -14.25 1.76 -10.39
N SER A 125 -14.95 0.88 -11.11
CA SER A 125 -14.40 -0.33 -11.73
C SER A 125 -13.15 -0.07 -12.58
N ASN A 126 -13.09 1.09 -13.26
CA ASN A 126 -11.95 1.44 -14.10
C ASN A 126 -10.63 1.46 -13.29
N ALA A 127 -10.67 2.04 -12.08
CA ALA A 127 -9.49 2.11 -11.22
C ALA A 127 -8.98 0.71 -10.82
N PHE A 128 -9.89 -0.18 -10.44
CA PHE A 128 -9.54 -1.55 -10.05
C PHE A 128 -9.03 -2.38 -11.24
N GLU A 129 -9.67 -2.26 -12.39
CA GLU A 129 -9.24 -2.92 -13.63
C GLU A 129 -7.87 -2.42 -14.09
N ASN A 130 -7.64 -1.11 -14.04
CA ASN A 130 -6.36 -0.52 -14.43
C ASN A 130 -5.25 -0.90 -13.45
N ALA A 131 -5.51 -0.90 -12.12
CA ALA A 131 -4.56 -1.40 -11.14
C ALA A 131 -4.21 -2.87 -11.41
N PHE A 132 -5.20 -3.71 -11.72
CA PHE A 132 -4.97 -5.11 -12.10
C PHE A 132 -4.14 -5.23 -13.38
N ARG A 133 -4.41 -4.43 -14.41
CA ARG A 133 -3.68 -4.46 -15.68
C ARG A 133 -2.23 -4.00 -15.55
N LEU A 134 -1.96 -3.01 -14.70
CA LEU A 134 -0.61 -2.51 -14.39
C LEU A 134 0.27 -3.57 -13.71
N LEU A 135 -0.32 -4.47 -12.91
CA LEU A 135 0.40 -5.49 -12.18
C LEU A 135 0.87 -6.64 -13.09
N LYS A 136 2.07 -7.14 -12.82
CA LYS A 136 2.56 -8.43 -13.33
C LYS A 136 1.65 -9.59 -12.89
N PRO A 137 1.69 -10.76 -13.54
CA PRO A 137 0.86 -11.93 -13.18
C PRO A 137 0.95 -12.37 -11.71
N ALA A 138 2.09 -12.12 -11.05
CA ALA A 138 2.29 -12.44 -9.63
C ALA A 138 2.30 -11.17 -8.75
N GLY A 139 1.78 -10.06 -9.24
CA GLY A 139 1.82 -8.78 -8.53
C GLY A 139 0.74 -8.66 -7.46
N VAL A 140 0.93 -7.69 -6.57
CA VAL A 140 0.02 -7.40 -5.44
C VAL A 140 -0.35 -5.92 -5.38
N LEU A 141 -1.63 -5.64 -5.15
CA LEU A 141 -2.14 -4.32 -4.76
C LEU A 141 -2.31 -4.31 -3.25
N VAL A 142 -1.74 -3.31 -2.57
CA VAL A 142 -1.95 -3.06 -1.14
C VAL A 142 -2.55 -1.67 -1.01
N LEU A 143 -3.74 -1.59 -0.42
CA LEU A 143 -4.48 -0.33 -0.34
C LEU A 143 -5.14 -0.10 1.03
N THR A 144 -5.43 1.16 1.30
CA THR A 144 -6.45 1.60 2.26
C THR A 144 -7.45 2.50 1.53
N ALA A 145 -8.69 2.43 1.94
CA ALA A 145 -9.76 3.33 1.57
C ALA A 145 -10.75 3.40 2.74
N PRO A 146 -11.50 4.50 2.92
CA PRO A 146 -12.63 4.51 3.83
C PRO A 146 -13.67 3.49 3.38
N TYR A 147 -14.10 2.61 4.28
CA TYR A 147 -15.22 1.70 3.99
C TYR A 147 -16.01 1.35 5.23
N SER A 148 -17.31 1.09 5.06
CA SER A 148 -18.19 0.55 6.09
C SER A 148 -18.22 -0.97 6.03
N ILE A 149 -18.44 -1.65 7.18
CA ILE A 149 -18.55 -3.12 7.23
C ILE A 149 -19.85 -3.62 6.63
N GLY A 150 -20.92 -2.88 6.79
CA GLY A 150 -22.26 -3.25 6.32
C GLY A 150 -22.77 -2.33 5.23
N GLY A 151 -23.87 -2.74 4.60
CA GLY A 151 -24.54 -1.97 3.55
C GLY A 151 -23.87 -2.12 2.17
N ASP A 152 -24.27 -1.25 1.27
CA ASP A 152 -23.73 -1.16 -0.08
C ASP A 152 -22.82 0.05 -0.23
N THR A 153 -21.94 0.02 -1.23
CA THR A 153 -21.17 1.20 -1.63
C THR A 153 -22.12 2.32 -2.06
N LYS A 154 -21.92 3.51 -1.51
CA LYS A 154 -22.70 4.71 -1.85
C LYS A 154 -21.91 5.57 -2.81
N GLU A 155 -22.36 5.68 -4.05
CA GLU A 155 -21.87 6.68 -5.00
C GLU A 155 -22.51 8.03 -4.67
N HIS A 156 -21.72 9.07 -4.42
CA HIS A 156 -22.24 10.40 -4.13
C HIS A 156 -22.79 11.07 -5.40
N PHE A 157 -22.22 10.74 -6.55
CA PHE A 157 -22.58 11.34 -7.83
C PHE A 157 -22.81 10.25 -8.87
N THR A 158 -24.07 9.92 -9.08
CA THR A 158 -24.47 8.97 -10.14
C THR A 158 -24.63 9.72 -11.46
N GLY A 159 -24.05 9.19 -12.54
CA GLY A 159 -24.23 9.77 -13.87
C GLY A 159 -23.27 10.91 -14.24
N LEU A 160 -22.17 11.10 -13.50
CA LEU A 160 -21.12 12.04 -13.91
C LEU A 160 -20.58 11.68 -15.29
N ARG A 161 -20.46 12.68 -16.14
CA ARG A 161 -19.91 12.54 -17.50
C ARG A 161 -18.92 13.65 -17.85
N GLU A 162 -19.42 14.86 -18.01
CA GLU A 162 -18.61 16.04 -18.27
C GLU A 162 -18.78 16.97 -17.05
N PHE A 163 -17.87 16.87 -16.11
CA PHE A 163 -18.02 17.59 -14.84
C PHE A 163 -16.79 18.38 -14.48
N GLY A 164 -16.97 19.34 -13.60
CA GLY A 164 -15.90 20.15 -13.02
C GLY A 164 -16.35 20.85 -11.76
N LEU A 165 -15.39 21.34 -11.00
CA LEU A 165 -15.64 22.14 -9.82
C LEU A 165 -15.68 23.62 -10.19
N ALA A 166 -16.69 24.33 -9.70
CA ALA A 166 -16.86 25.77 -9.87
C ALA A 166 -16.93 26.46 -8.52
N GLN A 167 -16.20 27.57 -8.35
CA GLN A 167 -16.30 28.43 -7.19
C GLN A 167 -17.39 29.48 -7.43
N VAL A 168 -18.38 29.53 -6.54
CA VAL A 168 -19.46 30.54 -6.57
C VAL A 168 -19.55 31.18 -5.19
N GLY A 169 -19.01 32.38 -5.08
CA GLY A 169 -18.84 33.04 -3.79
C GLY A 169 -17.87 32.27 -2.90
N ASP A 170 -18.32 31.88 -1.71
CA ASP A 170 -17.61 31.07 -0.74
C ASP A 170 -17.87 29.55 -0.86
N ARG A 171 -18.71 29.16 -1.82
CA ARG A 171 -19.10 27.77 -2.04
C ARG A 171 -18.41 27.14 -3.24
N VAL A 172 -18.03 25.89 -3.13
CA VAL A 172 -17.59 25.04 -4.24
C VAL A 172 -18.78 24.19 -4.70
N LEU A 173 -19.03 24.17 -5.99
CA LEU A 173 -20.10 23.40 -6.62
C LEU A 173 -19.47 22.41 -7.62
N LEU A 174 -20.04 21.20 -7.71
CA LEU A 174 -19.76 20.30 -8.80
C LEU A 174 -20.84 20.49 -9.87
N VAL A 175 -20.43 20.85 -11.06
CA VAL A 175 -21.29 21.02 -12.22
C VAL A 175 -21.07 19.87 -13.17
N ASN A 176 -22.11 19.14 -13.50
CA ASN A 176 -22.09 17.97 -14.38
C ASN A 176 -23.01 18.20 -15.58
N ARG A 177 -22.55 17.81 -16.77
CA ARG A 177 -23.37 17.68 -17.94
C ARG A 177 -23.67 16.18 -18.18
N THR A 178 -24.92 15.80 -18.00
CA THR A 178 -25.34 14.42 -18.13
C THR A 178 -25.26 13.90 -19.58
N ALA A 179 -25.41 12.59 -19.76
CA ALA A 179 -25.51 11.99 -21.10
C ALA A 179 -26.69 12.51 -21.94
N ARG A 180 -27.72 13.08 -21.30
CA ARG A 180 -28.87 13.70 -21.97
C ARG A 180 -28.63 15.19 -22.28
N GLY A 181 -27.49 15.73 -21.91
CA GLY A 181 -27.14 17.15 -22.10
C GLY A 181 -27.72 18.08 -21.01
N GLU A 182 -28.34 17.56 -19.99
CA GLU A 182 -28.87 18.31 -18.85
C GLU A 182 -27.74 18.76 -17.93
N ILE A 183 -27.87 19.93 -17.33
CA ILE A 183 -26.92 20.43 -16.35
C ILE A 183 -27.43 20.10 -14.94
N GLU A 184 -26.61 19.39 -14.19
CA GLU A 184 -26.82 19.10 -12.77
C GLU A 184 -25.80 19.89 -11.93
N VAL A 185 -26.23 20.38 -10.79
CA VAL A 185 -25.38 21.10 -9.84
C VAL A 185 -25.50 20.42 -8.47
N HIS A 186 -24.36 20.03 -7.93
CA HIS A 186 -24.27 19.43 -6.59
C HIS A 186 -23.50 20.41 -5.69
N ASP A 187 -24.03 20.65 -4.50
CA ASP A 187 -23.45 21.58 -3.51
C ASP A 187 -23.12 20.90 -2.17
N ASN A 188 -23.56 19.66 -1.99
CA ASN A 188 -23.22 18.86 -0.80
C ASN A 188 -21.97 18.02 -1.10
N LEU A 189 -20.81 18.66 -1.09
CA LEU A 189 -19.53 18.06 -1.43
C LEU A 189 -18.74 17.69 -0.18
N VAL A 190 -18.18 16.49 -0.16
CA VAL A 190 -17.27 16.02 0.90
C VAL A 190 -15.85 16.04 0.34
N PHE A 191 -14.95 16.74 1.02
CA PHE A 191 -13.54 16.81 0.65
C PHE A 191 -12.68 16.18 1.74
N HIS A 192 -11.76 15.33 1.34
CA HIS A 192 -10.67 14.87 2.18
C HIS A 192 -9.40 15.68 1.89
N PHE A 193 -8.64 15.99 2.93
CA PHE A 193 -7.41 16.75 2.81
C PHE A 193 -6.22 15.81 2.90
N GLY A 194 -5.52 15.63 1.79
CA GLY A 194 -4.30 14.84 1.68
C GLY A 194 -3.06 15.72 1.44
N ALA A 195 -1.91 15.08 1.23
CA ALA A 195 -0.66 15.78 0.90
C ALA A 195 -0.71 16.57 -0.41
N SER A 196 -1.65 16.25 -1.30
CA SER A 196 -1.87 16.92 -2.59
C SER A 196 -2.97 17.99 -2.53
N GLY A 197 -3.53 18.28 -1.35
CA GLY A 197 -4.63 19.22 -1.19
C GLY A 197 -6.00 18.54 -1.01
N PRO A 198 -7.10 19.29 -1.21
CA PRO A 198 -8.45 18.75 -1.08
C PRO A 198 -8.78 17.82 -2.26
N ALA A 199 -9.23 16.63 -1.97
CA ALA A 199 -9.74 15.65 -2.94
C ALA A 199 -11.23 15.40 -2.69
N LEU A 200 -12.05 15.50 -3.72
CA LEU A 200 -13.49 15.28 -3.63
C LEU A 200 -13.76 13.78 -3.44
N GLU A 201 -14.54 13.43 -2.42
CA GLU A 201 -15.03 12.07 -2.24
C GLU A 201 -16.12 11.75 -3.25
N MET A 202 -15.87 10.79 -4.10
CA MET A 202 -16.83 10.32 -5.12
C MET A 202 -17.76 9.26 -4.56
N ARG A 203 -17.29 8.49 -3.56
CA ARG A 203 -18.03 7.38 -2.94
C ARG A 203 -17.55 7.02 -1.56
N GLU A 204 -18.47 6.43 -0.81
CA GLU A 204 -18.19 5.70 0.44
C GLU A 204 -18.29 4.20 0.13
N PHE A 205 -17.18 3.49 0.20
CA PHE A 205 -17.18 2.05 -0.04
C PHE A 205 -17.85 1.27 1.10
N SER A 206 -18.42 0.11 0.77
CA SER A 206 -18.62 -0.96 1.73
C SER A 206 -17.52 -2.03 1.57
N GLU A 207 -17.26 -2.83 2.62
CA GLU A 207 -16.31 -3.93 2.52
C GLU A 207 -16.71 -4.90 1.39
N SER A 208 -18.00 -5.25 1.31
CA SER A 208 -18.53 -6.10 0.24
C SER A 208 -18.35 -5.48 -1.14
N GLY A 209 -18.55 -4.16 -1.27
CA GLY A 209 -18.35 -3.43 -2.51
C GLY A 209 -16.89 -3.46 -2.96
N LEU A 210 -15.94 -3.19 -2.06
CA LEU A 210 -14.50 -3.28 -2.35
C LEU A 210 -14.09 -4.70 -2.79
N ARG A 211 -14.55 -5.73 -2.09
CA ARG A 211 -14.29 -7.12 -2.47
C ARG A 211 -14.84 -7.45 -3.84
N ASN A 212 -16.06 -6.98 -4.16
CA ASN A 212 -16.70 -7.20 -5.45
C ASN A 212 -15.93 -6.49 -6.57
N GLU A 213 -15.51 -5.24 -6.39
CA GLU A 213 -14.72 -4.52 -7.39
C GLU A 213 -13.37 -5.20 -7.65
N LEU A 214 -12.64 -5.58 -6.60
CA LEU A 214 -11.39 -6.32 -6.72
C LEU A 214 -11.57 -7.65 -7.44
N THR A 215 -12.60 -8.43 -7.08
CA THR A 215 -12.89 -9.72 -7.72
C THR A 215 -13.27 -9.54 -9.19
N ARG A 216 -14.11 -8.55 -9.51
CA ARG A 216 -14.53 -8.22 -10.89
C ARG A 216 -13.33 -7.82 -11.75
N ALA A 217 -12.38 -7.06 -11.19
CA ALA A 217 -11.15 -6.68 -11.88
C ALA A 217 -10.22 -7.87 -12.16
N GLY A 218 -10.45 -9.03 -11.55
CA GLY A 218 -9.70 -10.26 -11.77
C GLY A 218 -8.74 -10.65 -10.65
N PHE A 219 -8.73 -9.93 -9.53
CA PHE A 219 -7.92 -10.32 -8.36
C PHE A 219 -8.46 -11.61 -7.75
N GLY A 220 -7.57 -12.55 -7.41
CA GLY A 220 -7.95 -13.85 -6.89
C GLY A 220 -8.16 -13.90 -5.38
N GLU A 221 -7.21 -13.36 -4.62
CA GLU A 221 -7.25 -13.34 -3.14
C GLU A 221 -7.38 -11.89 -2.66
N VAL A 222 -8.34 -11.66 -1.78
CA VAL A 222 -8.56 -10.38 -1.08
C VAL A 222 -8.39 -10.61 0.42
N ARG A 223 -7.32 -10.08 0.98
CA ARG A 223 -6.99 -10.20 2.40
C ARG A 223 -7.15 -8.86 3.11
N ILE A 224 -7.90 -8.85 4.20
CA ILE A 224 -8.00 -7.70 5.10
C ILE A 224 -7.09 -7.94 6.30
N TYR A 225 -6.24 -6.97 6.60
CA TYR A 225 -5.32 -6.98 7.73
C TYR A 225 -6.00 -6.44 8.98
N SER A 226 -6.86 -7.26 9.60
CA SER A 226 -7.67 -6.88 10.77
C SER A 226 -6.99 -7.11 12.12
N ASP A 227 -5.90 -7.86 12.17
CA ASP A 227 -5.18 -8.15 13.39
C ASP A 227 -4.30 -6.98 13.83
N SER A 228 -4.42 -6.61 15.10
CA SER A 228 -3.51 -5.65 15.71
C SER A 228 -2.08 -6.19 15.74
N PHE A 229 -1.11 -5.28 15.55
CA PHE A 229 0.31 -5.60 15.66
C PHE A 229 1.00 -4.56 16.56
N PRO A 230 0.87 -4.72 17.88
CA PRO A 230 1.35 -3.75 18.86
C PRO A 230 2.84 -3.44 18.75
N ALA A 231 3.66 -4.42 18.28
CA ALA A 231 5.09 -4.23 18.08
C ALA A 231 5.43 -3.06 17.13
N PHE A 232 4.52 -2.74 16.18
CA PHE A 232 4.64 -1.60 15.27
C PHE A 232 3.69 -0.44 15.61
N GLY A 233 3.00 -0.51 16.75
CA GLY A 233 1.98 0.46 17.11
C GLY A 233 0.77 0.43 16.16
N VAL A 234 0.52 -0.71 15.52
CA VAL A 234 -0.69 -0.95 14.73
C VAL A 234 -1.74 -1.51 15.67
N VAL A 235 -2.71 -0.70 16.00
CA VAL A 235 -3.84 -1.06 16.86
C VAL A 235 -5.09 -0.90 16.01
N SER A 236 -5.75 -2.01 15.74
CA SER A 236 -7.04 -2.01 15.06
C SER A 236 -8.14 -1.75 16.09
N SER A 237 -8.33 -0.48 16.45
CA SER A 237 -9.42 -0.05 17.33
C SER A 237 -10.76 -0.10 16.62
N GLU A 238 -10.73 0.06 15.30
CA GLU A 238 -11.88 0.02 14.42
C GLU A 238 -11.82 -1.25 13.55
N SER A 239 -12.99 -1.74 13.19
CA SER A 239 -13.13 -2.90 12.29
C SER A 239 -13.28 -2.53 10.82
N TRP A 240 -13.31 -1.23 10.51
CA TRP A 240 -13.50 -0.64 9.19
C TRP A 240 -12.23 0.07 8.71
N SER A 241 -12.14 0.32 7.41
CA SER A 241 -11.03 1.04 6.78
C SER A 241 -9.64 0.45 7.08
N LEU A 242 -9.58 -0.85 7.22
CA LEU A 242 -8.36 -1.62 7.46
C LEU A 242 -7.56 -1.80 6.16
N PRO A 243 -6.23 -2.02 6.24
CA PRO A 243 -5.45 -2.29 5.05
C PRO A 243 -5.91 -3.57 4.35
N ILE A 244 -6.01 -3.48 3.03
CA ILE A 244 -6.41 -4.58 2.14
C ILE A 244 -5.24 -4.92 1.24
N ALA A 245 -4.98 -6.21 1.04
CA ALA A 245 -4.10 -6.71 -0.01
C ALA A 245 -4.87 -7.59 -0.97
N SER A 246 -4.62 -7.41 -2.27
CA SER A 246 -5.24 -8.21 -3.30
C SER A 246 -4.23 -8.64 -4.36
N ARG A 247 -4.25 -9.93 -4.75
CA ARG A 247 -3.21 -10.54 -5.57
C ARG A 247 -3.73 -10.90 -6.97
N LYS A 248 -2.89 -10.63 -7.96
CA LYS A 248 -3.07 -11.12 -9.34
C LYS A 248 -2.55 -12.55 -9.52
N GLY A 249 -2.29 -13.26 -8.44
CA GLY A 249 -1.72 -14.60 -8.37
C GLY A 249 -0.79 -14.72 -7.16
N ALA A 250 -0.20 -15.89 -6.91
CA ALA A 250 0.77 -16.04 -5.82
C ALA A 250 2.01 -15.18 -6.10
N PHE A 251 2.33 -14.25 -5.21
CA PHE A 251 3.52 -13.40 -5.33
C PHE A 251 4.79 -14.27 -5.34
N ARG A 252 5.65 -14.04 -6.30
CA ARG A 252 6.94 -14.71 -6.42
C ARG A 252 8.00 -13.72 -6.86
N PHE A 253 9.18 -13.83 -6.27
CA PHE A 253 10.34 -13.09 -6.74
C PHE A 253 10.76 -13.54 -8.13
N SER A 254 11.11 -12.60 -9.00
CA SER A 254 11.81 -12.89 -10.24
C SER A 254 13.21 -13.47 -9.94
N ARG A 255 13.85 -14.07 -10.93
CA ARG A 255 15.25 -14.54 -10.79
C ARG A 255 16.20 -13.40 -10.44
N GLU A 256 15.96 -12.21 -10.98
CA GLU A 256 16.73 -11.00 -10.67
C GLU A 256 16.52 -10.55 -9.23
N ALA A 257 15.28 -10.41 -8.78
CA ALA A 257 14.96 -10.05 -7.41
C ALA A 257 15.54 -11.07 -6.41
N THR A 258 15.48 -12.34 -6.74
CA THR A 258 16.10 -13.42 -5.97
C THR A 258 17.60 -13.22 -5.85
N ARG A 259 18.28 -12.90 -6.95
CA ARG A 259 19.74 -12.64 -6.97
C ARG A 259 20.09 -11.43 -6.11
N ASP A 260 19.35 -10.31 -6.24
CA ASP A 260 19.56 -9.10 -5.45
C ASP A 260 19.50 -9.38 -3.94
N VAL A 261 18.51 -10.18 -3.52
CA VAL A 261 18.34 -10.58 -2.12
C VAL A 261 19.53 -11.46 -1.66
N ILE A 262 19.94 -12.44 -2.44
CA ILE A 262 21.06 -13.35 -2.14
C ILE A 262 22.38 -12.55 -2.03
N GLU A 263 22.65 -11.65 -2.95
CA GLU A 263 23.87 -10.84 -2.94
C GLU A 263 23.95 -9.92 -1.71
N GLN A 264 22.83 -9.33 -1.31
CA GLN A 264 22.78 -8.53 -0.09
C GLN A 264 22.95 -9.37 1.15
N TRP A 265 22.31 -10.54 1.19
CA TRP A 265 22.50 -11.49 2.26
C TRP A 265 23.98 -11.90 2.41
N ALA A 266 24.66 -12.23 1.31
CA ALA A 266 26.06 -12.57 1.32
C ALA A 266 26.97 -11.42 1.81
N ARG A 267 26.61 -10.16 1.49
CA ARG A 267 27.34 -8.98 1.99
C ARG A 267 27.10 -8.74 3.48
N CYS A 268 25.85 -8.90 3.93
CA CYS A 268 25.53 -8.76 5.35
C CYS A 268 26.21 -9.81 6.23
N GLN A 269 26.36 -11.05 5.75
CA GLN A 269 27.06 -12.12 6.48
C GLN A 269 28.54 -11.80 6.72
N LYS A 270 29.19 -11.08 5.81
CA LYS A 270 30.58 -10.64 6.00
C LYS A 270 30.74 -9.60 7.09
N ASN A 271 29.69 -8.81 7.36
CA ASN A 271 29.76 -7.63 8.23
C ASN A 271 29.05 -7.79 9.59
N CYS A 272 28.12 -8.73 9.75
CA CYS A 272 27.30 -8.89 10.95
C CYS A 272 27.05 -10.36 11.28
N ARG A 273 27.88 -10.94 12.16
CA ARG A 273 27.85 -12.39 12.44
C ARG A 273 26.63 -12.92 13.23
N GLU A 274 25.84 -12.09 13.90
CA GLU A 274 24.79 -12.59 14.82
C GLU A 274 23.35 -12.20 14.50
N TRP A 275 23.12 -11.08 13.84
CA TRP A 275 21.76 -10.53 13.69
C TRP A 275 21.08 -10.85 12.35
N ALA A 276 21.84 -10.95 11.31
CA ALA A 276 21.34 -11.19 9.95
C ALA A 276 20.88 -12.66 9.75
N GLY A 277 21.46 -13.62 10.46
CA GLY A 277 21.22 -15.05 10.26
C GLY A 277 19.75 -15.47 10.43
N SER A 278 19.08 -15.03 11.47
CA SER A 278 17.69 -15.46 11.74
C SER A 278 16.65 -14.81 10.82
N LEU A 279 16.86 -13.57 10.44
CA LEU A 279 15.97 -12.82 9.53
C LEU A 279 16.05 -13.39 8.11
N TRP A 280 17.26 -13.62 7.63
CA TRP A 280 17.51 -14.10 6.27
C TRP A 280 17.18 -15.56 6.05
N VAL A 281 17.32 -16.41 7.09
CA VAL A 281 16.86 -17.80 7.05
C VAL A 281 15.34 -17.86 6.92
N ARG A 282 14.62 -17.02 7.68
CA ARG A 282 13.17 -16.92 7.59
C ARG A 282 12.71 -16.38 6.23
N LEU A 283 13.40 -15.39 5.69
CA LEU A 283 13.17 -14.90 4.33
C LEU A 283 13.43 -16.00 3.29
N GLY A 284 14.55 -16.67 3.36
CA GLY A 284 14.92 -17.73 2.42
C GLY A 284 13.92 -18.86 2.36
N SER A 285 13.46 -19.35 3.52
CA SER A 285 12.47 -20.44 3.58
C SER A 285 11.10 -20.05 3.03
N LYS A 286 10.68 -18.78 3.19
CA LYS A 286 9.38 -18.28 2.69
C LYS A 286 9.41 -17.82 1.24
N LEU A 287 10.56 -17.43 0.73
CA LEU A 287 10.74 -17.02 -0.66
C LEU A 287 10.88 -18.20 -1.62
N GLY A 288 10.77 -19.44 -1.12
CA GLY A 288 10.90 -20.65 -1.93
C GLY A 288 12.32 -20.87 -2.46
N PHE A 289 13.33 -20.28 -1.82
CA PHE A 289 14.70 -20.70 -2.01
C PHE A 289 14.81 -22.16 -1.59
N VAL A 290 15.46 -22.94 -2.40
CA VAL A 290 15.92 -24.27 -2.07
C VAL A 290 16.49 -24.23 -0.63
N ASP A 291 16.06 -25.16 0.19
CA ASP A 291 16.44 -25.32 1.58
C ASP A 291 17.89 -24.88 1.84
N LEU A 292 18.06 -23.71 2.45
CA LEU A 292 19.37 -23.15 2.82
C LEU A 292 19.90 -23.79 4.11
N THR A 293 19.13 -24.65 4.74
CA THR A 293 19.51 -25.39 5.96
C THR A 293 20.87 -26.10 5.79
N PRO A 294 21.16 -26.79 4.68
CA PRO A 294 22.47 -27.43 4.49
C PRO A 294 23.65 -26.47 4.38
N LEU A 295 23.42 -25.24 3.94
CA LEU A 295 24.48 -24.21 3.87
C LEU A 295 24.76 -23.60 5.26
N LEU A 296 23.76 -23.51 6.10
CA LEU A 296 23.86 -22.99 7.47
C LEU A 296 24.50 -24.03 8.41
N GLU A 297 24.16 -25.30 8.28
CA GLU A 297 24.77 -26.40 9.04
C GLU A 297 26.26 -26.55 8.71
N ARG A 298 26.66 -26.35 7.45
CA ARG A 298 28.08 -26.35 7.08
C ARG A 298 28.87 -25.21 7.72
N GLN A 299 28.23 -24.03 7.94
CA GLN A 299 28.89 -22.89 8.60
C GLN A 299 28.97 -23.06 10.12
N GLN A 300 27.97 -23.65 10.78
CA GLN A 300 28.03 -23.95 12.21
C GLN A 300 29.14 -24.99 12.52
N ASN A 301 29.34 -25.95 11.66
CA ASN A 301 30.39 -26.95 11.80
C ASN A 301 31.83 -26.41 11.58
N ILE A 302 31.99 -25.25 10.93
CA ILE A 302 33.28 -24.57 10.77
C ILE A 302 33.65 -23.74 11.99
N VAL A 303 32.65 -23.25 12.74
CA VAL A 303 32.87 -22.44 13.95
C VAL A 303 33.25 -23.29 15.17
N HIS A 304 32.85 -24.56 15.20
CA HIS A 304 33.18 -25.48 16.29
C HIS A 304 34.52 -26.24 16.09
N LYS A 305 35.25 -25.95 15.02
CA LYS A 305 36.56 -26.55 14.74
C LYS A 305 37.73 -25.55 14.77
N ARG A 306 37.58 -24.41 15.46
CA ARG A 306 38.68 -23.50 15.76
C ARG A 306 38.76 -23.17 17.23
#